data_14e77295efd065545c79c6db89b5aa17
#
_entry.id   14e77295efd065545c79c6db89b5aa17
#
_cell.length_a   1.000
_cell.length_b   1.000
_cell.length_c   1.000
_cell.angle_alpha   90.00
_cell.angle_beta   90.00
_cell.angle_gamma   90.00
#
_symmetry.space_group_name_H-M   'P 1'
#
loop_
_entity.id
_entity.type
_entity.pdbx_description
1 polymer ?
#
loop_
_entity_poly.entity_id
_entity_poly.type
_entity_poly.pdbx_seq_one_letter_code
_entity_poly.pdbx_strand_id
1 'polypeptide(L)'
;VDASRQLIEKILEKEVAVYGVNTGFGRLSDVRIPGNHLSELQVNLLRSHACGLGSPLPDAAVRAMLLLRANVLAKGFSGVRREVVEMLMSLLNLGIHPVVPEKGSVGASGDLAPLAHLALVLIGEGEAFYDGARLSGSEALRRAELAPLRLEAKEGLALLNGTQGMTAVASLALYDAQRLVRIADVAGAMSLEALRGTPSAFDPRIQAARPHRGQAAVARHLMVLLDRSEIRESHRTNDQRIQDAYCLRCMPQVHGAVRDVLDHVTSIVEIETGSATDNPLVFAASGDVLSGGNFHGAPLSYAFDYAAIALTDLASICERRIDRLINPDINEGLPPFLSSEAGLSSGYMMAHVAAAALLNECKVLAHPASVDSVPTSGGKEDHVSMGMNAALKMRQIVENVEQVLAIELLCAAQGLDYRKPLKPGKQIEQVLARIRKIVPGLEADRPPATDINQLVQSIHEGLFDAFAD
;
A
#
# COMPACT_ATOMS: atom_id res chain seq x y z
N VAL A 1 5.71 15.80 25.84
CA VAL A 1 4.48 16.55 25.53
C VAL A 1 4.38 17.76 26.43
N ASP A 2 4.31 17.60 27.76
CA ASP A 2 4.06 18.67 28.71
C ASP A 2 5.12 19.80 28.65
N ALA A 3 6.41 19.46 28.52
CA ALA A 3 7.47 20.44 28.41
C ALA A 3 7.35 21.36 27.17
N SER A 4 6.97 20.77 26.02
CA SER A 4 6.74 21.55 24.80
C SER A 4 5.46 22.38 24.88
N ARG A 5 4.43 21.89 25.55
CA ARG A 5 3.21 22.68 25.84
C ARG A 5 3.51 23.90 26.73
N GLN A 6 4.23 23.71 27.82
CA GLN A 6 4.64 24.81 28.71
C GLN A 6 5.44 25.86 27.96
N LEU A 7 6.26 25.50 26.96
CA LEU A 7 6.96 26.51 26.15
C LEU A 7 5.99 27.34 25.31
N ILE A 8 4.98 26.72 24.71
CA ILE A 8 3.93 27.43 23.96
C ILE A 8 3.18 28.42 24.89
N GLU A 9 2.81 28.01 26.10
CA GLU A 9 2.14 28.88 27.08
C GLU A 9 2.99 30.09 27.46
N LYS A 10 4.30 29.89 27.72
CA LYS A 10 5.24 30.99 27.96
C LYS A 10 5.38 31.95 26.78
N ILE A 11 5.27 31.47 25.56
CA ILE A 11 5.31 32.30 24.34
C ILE A 11 4.05 33.16 24.25
N LEU A 12 2.90 32.59 24.57
CA LEU A 12 1.62 33.33 24.58
C LEU A 12 1.62 34.46 25.59
N GLU A 13 2.23 34.29 26.78
CA GLU A 13 2.38 35.32 27.79
C GLU A 13 3.26 36.50 27.32
N LYS A 14 4.26 36.23 26.48
CA LYS A 14 5.23 37.24 26.01
C LYS A 14 4.73 38.09 24.84
N GLU A 15 3.56 37.80 24.30
CA GLU A 15 2.97 38.49 23.15
C GLU A 15 3.85 38.54 21.87
N VAL A 16 4.85 37.68 21.72
CA VAL A 16 5.68 37.58 20.51
C VAL A 16 4.91 36.82 19.44
N ALA A 17 4.91 37.30 18.19
CA ALA A 17 4.32 36.60 17.08
C ALA A 17 5.15 35.36 16.71
N VAL A 18 4.55 34.16 16.77
CA VAL A 18 5.17 32.90 16.41
C VAL A 18 4.25 32.17 15.45
N TYR A 19 4.78 31.82 14.28
CA TYR A 19 4.01 31.14 13.25
C TYR A 19 3.34 29.86 13.81
N GLY A 20 2.07 29.69 13.47
CA GLY A 20 1.30 28.50 13.85
C GLY A 20 0.85 28.49 15.33
N VAL A 21 1.31 29.42 16.15
CA VAL A 21 0.92 29.58 17.56
C VAL A 21 -0.13 30.65 17.71
N ASN A 22 0.19 31.89 17.28
CA ASN A 22 -0.66 33.06 17.39
C ASN A 22 -0.69 33.94 16.13
N THR A 23 -0.48 33.31 14.96
CA THR A 23 -0.60 33.94 13.64
C THR A 23 -1.63 33.18 12.78
N GLY A 24 -2.06 33.79 11.67
CA GLY A 24 -2.71 33.08 10.61
C GLY A 24 -1.78 32.06 9.92
N PHE A 25 -2.27 31.42 8.86
CA PHE A 25 -1.58 30.31 8.19
C PHE A 25 -1.37 30.59 6.69
N GLY A 26 -0.42 29.89 6.06
CA GLY A 26 -0.14 30.02 4.63
C GLY A 26 0.12 31.48 4.25
N ARG A 27 -0.60 32.04 3.29
CA ARG A 27 -0.49 33.44 2.86
C ARG A 27 -0.79 34.44 3.99
N LEU A 28 -1.56 34.04 5.02
CA LEU A 28 -1.95 34.87 6.16
C LEU A 28 -1.00 34.75 7.36
N SER A 29 0.15 34.12 7.20
CA SER A 29 1.14 33.86 8.27
C SER A 29 1.64 35.11 8.97
N ASP A 30 1.57 36.30 8.33
CA ASP A 30 2.03 37.56 8.84
C ASP A 30 0.94 38.29 9.68
N VAL A 31 -0.27 37.73 9.76
CA VAL A 31 -1.40 38.30 10.51
C VAL A 31 -1.40 37.75 11.92
N ARG A 32 -1.15 38.63 12.92
CA ARG A 32 -1.23 38.28 14.35
C ARG A 32 -2.67 38.14 14.79
N ILE A 33 -2.98 37.13 15.58
CA ILE A 33 -4.31 36.84 16.13
C ILE A 33 -4.33 37.16 17.63
N PRO A 34 -5.31 37.92 18.12
CA PRO A 34 -5.45 38.23 19.55
C PRO A 34 -5.71 36.94 20.37
N GLY A 35 -5.21 36.93 21.62
CA GLY A 35 -5.26 35.75 22.49
C GLY A 35 -6.68 35.19 22.72
N ASN A 36 -7.69 36.06 22.82
CA ASN A 36 -9.09 35.64 22.98
C ASN A 36 -9.71 34.97 21.76
N HIS A 37 -9.09 35.01 20.56
CA HIS A 37 -9.54 34.36 19.34
C HIS A 37 -8.72 33.12 18.94
N LEU A 38 -7.71 32.71 19.73
CA LEU A 38 -6.83 31.60 19.38
C LEU A 38 -7.56 30.25 19.32
N SER A 39 -8.48 29.99 20.24
CA SER A 39 -9.30 28.75 20.21
C SER A 39 -10.23 28.73 18.99
N GLU A 40 -10.86 29.84 18.67
CA GLU A 40 -11.71 30.00 17.48
C GLU A 40 -10.90 29.79 16.19
N LEU A 41 -9.67 30.34 16.13
CA LEU A 41 -8.75 30.17 15.01
C LEU A 41 -8.46 28.67 14.76
N GLN A 42 -8.20 27.88 15.81
CA GLN A 42 -7.91 26.44 15.67
C GLN A 42 -9.11 25.67 15.12
N VAL A 43 -10.32 25.96 15.60
CA VAL A 43 -11.54 25.34 15.10
C VAL A 43 -11.81 25.74 13.63
N ASN A 44 -11.67 27.02 13.29
CA ASN A 44 -11.87 27.53 11.93
C ASN A 44 -10.84 26.91 10.95
N LEU A 45 -9.62 26.64 11.44
CA LEU A 45 -8.60 25.95 10.66
C LEU A 45 -9.07 24.55 10.28
N LEU A 46 -9.56 23.73 11.23
CA LEU A 46 -10.09 22.39 10.93
C LEU A 46 -11.24 22.45 9.93
N ARG A 47 -12.21 23.34 10.18
CA ARG A 47 -13.40 23.48 9.32
C ARG A 47 -13.05 23.88 7.89
N SER A 48 -12.17 24.86 7.72
CA SER A 48 -11.79 25.38 6.39
C SER A 48 -10.92 24.40 5.58
N HIS A 49 -10.22 23.48 6.24
CA HIS A 49 -9.35 22.47 5.61
C HIS A 49 -10.04 21.13 5.36
N ALA A 50 -11.22 20.90 5.95
CA ALA A 50 -12.01 19.68 5.71
C ALA A 50 -12.75 19.74 4.36
N CYS A 51 -12.00 19.76 3.27
CA CYS A 51 -12.49 19.88 1.89
C CYS A 51 -12.27 18.61 1.05
N GLY A 52 -12.05 17.48 1.70
CA GLY A 52 -11.85 16.18 1.05
C GLY A 52 -13.09 15.70 0.28
N LEU A 53 -12.88 14.97 -0.80
CA LEU A 53 -13.90 14.45 -1.72
C LEU A 53 -13.65 12.96 -2.02
N GLY A 54 -14.62 12.31 -2.64
CA GLY A 54 -14.54 10.90 -3.03
C GLY A 54 -15.03 9.94 -1.95
N SER A 55 -14.65 8.68 -2.10
CA SER A 55 -15.03 7.62 -1.16
C SER A 55 -14.27 7.76 0.16
N PRO A 56 -14.85 7.31 1.28
CA PRO A 56 -14.10 7.19 2.52
C PRO A 56 -12.90 6.24 2.38
N LEU A 57 -11.79 6.58 3.01
CA LEU A 57 -10.68 5.64 3.21
C LEU A 57 -11.14 4.43 4.02
N PRO A 58 -10.57 3.23 3.79
CA PRO A 58 -10.86 2.06 4.60
C PRO A 58 -10.52 2.27 6.09
N ASP A 59 -11.26 1.61 6.97
CA ASP A 59 -11.06 1.69 8.43
C ASP A 59 -9.62 1.43 8.85
N ALA A 60 -8.95 0.45 8.24
CA ALA A 60 -7.54 0.15 8.52
C ALA A 60 -6.62 1.35 8.25
N ALA A 61 -6.85 2.10 7.15
CA ALA A 61 -6.07 3.29 6.82
C ALA A 61 -6.34 4.42 7.82
N VAL A 62 -7.61 4.64 8.21
CA VAL A 62 -7.98 5.65 9.20
C VAL A 62 -7.39 5.32 10.57
N ARG A 63 -7.43 4.06 10.99
CA ARG A 63 -6.78 3.57 12.21
C ARG A 63 -5.27 3.83 12.21
N ALA A 64 -4.62 3.55 11.08
CA ALA A 64 -3.20 3.84 10.91
C ALA A 64 -2.92 5.36 10.98
N MET A 65 -3.78 6.20 10.38
CA MET A 65 -3.68 7.67 10.51
C MET A 65 -3.79 8.13 11.97
N LEU A 66 -4.77 7.62 12.72
CA LEU A 66 -4.93 7.93 14.15
C LEU A 66 -3.68 7.55 14.95
N LEU A 67 -3.17 6.34 14.75
CA LEU A 67 -1.97 5.84 15.42
C LEU A 67 -0.74 6.70 15.09
N LEU A 68 -0.50 6.95 13.81
CA LEU A 68 0.64 7.75 13.36
C LEU A 68 0.56 9.20 13.86
N ARG A 69 -0.64 9.80 13.88
CA ARG A 69 -0.81 11.15 14.42
C ARG A 69 -0.56 11.19 15.92
N ALA A 70 -1.12 10.25 16.69
CA ALA A 70 -0.85 10.12 18.11
C ALA A 70 0.65 9.94 18.39
N ASN A 71 1.34 9.11 17.62
CA ASN A 71 2.78 8.89 17.73
C ASN A 71 3.60 10.18 17.52
N VAL A 72 3.30 10.93 16.45
CA VAL A 72 3.99 12.23 16.19
C VAL A 72 3.80 13.21 17.35
N LEU A 73 2.57 13.37 17.84
CA LEU A 73 2.26 14.29 18.93
C LEU A 73 2.89 13.85 20.25
N ALA A 74 2.91 12.53 20.52
CA ALA A 74 3.53 11.96 21.73
C ALA A 74 5.04 12.20 21.81
N LYS A 75 5.72 12.44 20.68
CA LYS A 75 7.15 12.80 20.65
C LYS A 75 7.47 14.14 21.33
N GLY A 76 6.46 14.98 21.54
CA GLY A 76 6.61 16.24 22.28
C GLY A 76 7.24 17.38 21.49
N PHE A 77 7.22 17.36 20.15
CA PHE A 77 7.69 18.46 19.30
C PHE A 77 6.56 19.35 18.77
N SER A 78 5.30 19.07 19.10
CA SER A 78 4.14 19.78 18.52
C SER A 78 3.53 20.83 19.45
N GLY A 79 3.87 20.85 20.75
CA GLY A 79 3.37 21.82 21.70
C GLY A 79 1.88 21.71 22.05
N VAL A 80 1.30 20.53 21.87
CA VAL A 80 -0.08 20.20 22.21
C VAL A 80 -0.20 19.76 23.66
N ARG A 81 -1.41 19.83 24.23
CA ARG A 81 -1.74 19.24 25.52
C ARG A 81 -1.83 17.71 25.41
N ARG A 82 -1.67 17.03 26.55
CA ARG A 82 -1.74 15.57 26.65
C ARG A 82 -3.11 15.03 26.23
N GLU A 83 -4.17 15.75 26.54
CA GLU A 83 -5.56 15.40 26.24
C GLU A 83 -5.81 15.19 24.74
N VAL A 84 -5.06 15.89 23.87
CA VAL A 84 -5.15 15.71 22.41
C VAL A 84 -4.64 14.34 21.99
N VAL A 85 -3.52 13.88 22.57
CA VAL A 85 -2.97 12.55 22.31
C VAL A 85 -3.90 11.48 22.88
N GLU A 86 -4.40 11.68 24.10
CA GLU A 86 -5.32 10.75 24.79
C GLU A 86 -6.63 10.61 24.00
N MET A 87 -7.17 11.68 23.42
CA MET A 87 -8.37 11.60 22.58
C MET A 87 -8.13 10.78 21.31
N LEU A 88 -7.01 11.00 20.59
CA LEU A 88 -6.65 10.19 19.42
C LEU A 88 -6.55 8.69 19.78
N MET A 89 -5.93 8.38 20.91
CA MET A 89 -5.82 7.02 21.43
C MET A 89 -7.18 6.45 21.83
N SER A 90 -8.07 7.26 22.38
CA SER A 90 -9.43 6.85 22.74
C SER A 90 -10.25 6.47 21.50
N LEU A 91 -10.22 7.31 20.45
CA LEU A 91 -10.89 6.97 19.18
C LEU A 91 -10.36 5.64 18.61
N LEU A 92 -9.04 5.43 18.63
CA LEU A 92 -8.41 4.21 18.13
C LEU A 92 -8.84 2.97 18.93
N ASN A 93 -8.81 3.06 20.27
CA ASN A 93 -9.10 1.95 21.17
C ASN A 93 -10.60 1.58 21.21
N LEU A 94 -11.47 2.57 21.06
CA LEU A 94 -12.92 2.36 21.07
C LEU A 94 -13.48 2.03 19.68
N GLY A 95 -12.64 2.03 18.64
CA GLY A 95 -13.07 1.70 17.27
C GLY A 95 -13.92 2.79 16.63
N ILE A 96 -13.71 4.06 16.99
CA ILE A 96 -14.35 5.20 16.35
C ILE A 96 -13.47 5.59 15.16
N HIS A 97 -13.97 5.39 13.95
CA HIS A 97 -13.22 5.65 12.72
C HIS A 97 -13.77 6.91 12.02
N PRO A 98 -13.07 8.07 12.09
CA PRO A 98 -13.47 9.25 11.34
C PRO A 98 -13.68 8.97 9.86
N VAL A 99 -14.71 9.55 9.26
CA VAL A 99 -14.94 9.48 7.81
C VAL A 99 -13.96 10.42 7.12
N VAL A 100 -12.93 9.86 6.51
CA VAL A 100 -11.87 10.60 5.82
C VAL A 100 -11.98 10.34 4.32
N PRO A 101 -12.39 11.34 3.50
CA PRO A 101 -12.43 11.20 2.05
C PRO A 101 -11.01 11.02 1.46
N GLU A 102 -10.90 10.19 0.43
CA GLU A 102 -9.58 9.80 -0.15
C GLU A 102 -8.90 10.91 -0.98
N LYS A 103 -9.65 11.90 -1.51
CA LYS A 103 -9.16 12.93 -2.43
C LYS A 103 -9.15 14.31 -1.78
N GLY A 104 -8.16 15.14 -2.15
CA GLY A 104 -8.07 16.53 -1.71
C GLY A 104 -6.73 16.93 -1.10
N SER A 105 -5.75 16.02 -1.03
CA SER A 105 -4.38 16.35 -0.61
C SER A 105 -3.45 16.37 -1.82
N VAL A 106 -2.66 17.44 -1.92
CA VAL A 106 -1.52 17.54 -2.84
C VAL A 106 -0.17 17.37 -2.12
N GLY A 107 -0.22 17.09 -0.81
CA GLY A 107 0.96 16.92 0.01
C GLY A 107 1.76 18.23 0.23
N ALA A 108 1.10 19.39 0.19
CA ALA A 108 1.72 20.70 0.35
C ALA A 108 2.32 20.88 1.74
N SER A 109 1.46 20.92 2.75
CA SER A 109 1.84 20.88 4.18
C SER A 109 1.56 19.49 4.78
N GLY A 110 1.87 18.45 4.03
CA GLY A 110 1.41 17.09 4.27
C GLY A 110 -0.06 16.90 3.85
N ASP A 111 -0.81 16.14 4.60
CA ASP A 111 -2.16 15.69 4.28
C ASP A 111 -3.24 16.53 4.98
N LEU A 112 -3.25 17.85 4.72
CA LEU A 112 -4.12 18.79 5.43
C LEU A 112 -5.60 18.38 5.42
N ALA A 113 -6.19 18.14 4.24
CA ALA A 113 -7.61 17.84 4.15
C ALA A 113 -7.97 16.47 4.80
N PRO A 114 -7.28 15.35 4.53
CA PRO A 114 -7.54 14.10 5.24
C PRO A 114 -7.43 14.21 6.76
N LEU A 115 -6.40 14.88 7.25
CA LEU A 115 -6.18 15.08 8.70
C LEU A 115 -7.19 16.04 9.30
N ALA A 116 -7.69 17.04 8.55
CA ALA A 116 -8.78 17.91 9.01
C ALA A 116 -10.08 17.13 9.23
N HIS A 117 -10.47 16.26 8.29
CA HIS A 117 -11.62 15.39 8.48
C HIS A 117 -11.48 14.48 9.71
N LEU A 118 -10.29 13.90 9.92
CA LEU A 118 -10.00 13.13 11.13
C LEU A 118 -10.16 13.98 12.39
N ALA A 119 -9.58 15.19 12.39
CA ALA A 119 -9.52 16.07 13.55
C ALA A 119 -10.89 16.68 13.93
N LEU A 120 -11.80 16.90 12.96
CA LEU A 120 -13.16 17.37 13.25
C LEU A 120 -13.88 16.47 14.25
N VAL A 121 -13.69 15.14 14.18
CA VAL A 121 -14.35 14.22 15.11
C VAL A 121 -13.90 14.44 16.56
N LEU A 122 -12.64 14.82 16.79
CA LEU A 122 -12.13 15.10 18.13
C LEU A 122 -12.88 16.26 18.82
N ILE A 123 -13.38 17.20 18.03
CA ILE A 123 -14.16 18.37 18.54
C ILE A 123 -15.68 18.16 18.44
N GLY A 124 -16.13 16.94 18.11
CA GLY A 124 -17.55 16.60 17.98
C GLY A 124 -18.21 17.03 16.66
N GLU A 125 -17.41 17.39 15.67
CA GLU A 125 -17.88 17.74 14.33
C GLU A 125 -17.54 16.62 13.32
N GLY A 126 -17.89 16.80 12.03
CA GLY A 126 -17.66 15.80 11.02
C GLY A 126 -18.50 14.54 11.21
N GLU A 127 -17.99 13.42 10.69
CA GLU A 127 -18.67 12.12 10.75
C GLU A 127 -17.70 11.01 11.11
N ALA A 128 -18.19 9.93 11.71
CA ALA A 128 -17.41 8.73 12.03
C ALA A 128 -18.23 7.46 11.85
N PHE A 129 -17.56 6.35 11.54
CA PHE A 129 -18.12 5.01 11.72
C PHE A 129 -17.89 4.56 13.17
N TYR A 130 -18.97 4.10 13.81
CA TYR A 130 -18.92 3.52 15.16
C TYR A 130 -20.03 2.49 15.29
N ASP A 131 -19.71 1.30 15.82
CA ASP A 131 -20.64 0.17 15.94
C ASP A 131 -21.38 -0.18 14.62
N GLY A 132 -20.67 -0.13 13.51
CA GLY A 132 -21.19 -0.42 12.18
C GLY A 132 -22.10 0.66 11.58
N ALA A 133 -22.30 1.79 12.26
CA ALA A 133 -23.13 2.90 11.80
C ALA A 133 -22.27 4.14 11.47
N ARG A 134 -22.67 4.87 10.42
CA ARG A 134 -22.14 6.21 10.10
C ARG A 134 -22.92 7.24 10.89
N LEU A 135 -22.25 7.98 11.76
CA LEU A 135 -22.82 8.92 12.73
C LEU A 135 -22.18 10.30 12.59
N SER A 136 -22.85 11.34 13.11
CA SER A 136 -22.15 12.61 13.35
C SER A 136 -21.06 12.44 14.40
N GLY A 137 -19.98 13.24 14.33
CA GLY A 137 -18.89 13.21 15.30
C GLY A 137 -19.40 13.36 16.75
N SER A 138 -20.36 14.29 16.99
CA SER A 138 -20.96 14.49 18.30
C SER A 138 -21.71 13.24 18.83
N GLU A 139 -22.46 12.56 17.96
CA GLU A 139 -23.21 11.36 18.35
C GLU A 139 -22.26 10.16 18.57
N ALA A 140 -21.21 10.02 17.74
CA ALA A 140 -20.21 8.97 17.95
C ALA A 140 -19.48 9.14 19.29
N LEU A 141 -19.02 10.36 19.61
CA LEU A 141 -18.39 10.67 20.90
C LEU A 141 -19.35 10.44 22.08
N ARG A 142 -20.60 10.91 21.96
CA ARG A 142 -21.61 10.74 23.00
C ARG A 142 -21.88 9.26 23.32
N ARG A 143 -22.00 8.40 22.29
CA ARG A 143 -22.20 6.95 22.49
C ARG A 143 -20.99 6.28 23.13
N ALA A 144 -19.81 6.79 22.85
CA ALA A 144 -18.55 6.30 23.42
C ALA A 144 -18.21 6.95 24.78
N GLU A 145 -19.12 7.75 25.33
CA GLU A 145 -18.94 8.48 26.62
C GLU A 145 -17.69 9.39 26.63
N LEU A 146 -17.35 9.96 25.47
CA LEU A 146 -16.24 10.90 25.29
C LEU A 146 -16.78 12.34 25.19
N ALA A 147 -16.13 13.29 25.89
CA ALA A 147 -16.40 14.70 25.75
C ALA A 147 -15.60 15.29 24.58
N PRO A 148 -16.21 16.12 23.69
CA PRO A 148 -15.48 16.80 22.64
C PRO A 148 -14.33 17.66 23.20
N LEU A 149 -13.19 17.68 22.49
CA LEU A 149 -12.06 18.54 22.84
C LEU A 149 -12.37 20.00 22.55
N ARG A 150 -11.99 20.88 23.45
CA ARG A 150 -11.85 22.32 23.20
C ARG A 150 -10.39 22.59 22.83
N LEU A 151 -10.14 22.99 21.58
CA LEU A 151 -8.78 23.26 21.10
C LEU A 151 -8.20 24.55 21.68
N GLU A 152 -6.91 24.50 21.93
CA GLU A 152 -6.09 25.63 22.33
C GLU A 152 -5.06 25.99 21.26
N ALA A 153 -4.31 27.08 21.46
CA ALA A 153 -3.28 27.55 20.53
C ALA A 153 -2.34 26.44 20.08
N LYS A 154 -2.00 26.37 18.79
CA LYS A 154 -1.18 25.35 18.10
C LYS A 154 -1.87 24.02 17.84
N GLU A 155 -2.91 23.62 18.59
CA GLU A 155 -3.46 22.27 18.54
C GLU A 155 -4.17 21.94 17.21
N GLY A 156 -4.90 22.90 16.63
CA GLY A 156 -5.51 22.72 15.31
C GLY A 156 -4.47 22.46 14.24
N LEU A 157 -3.43 23.30 14.14
CA LEU A 157 -2.36 23.10 13.18
C LEU A 157 -1.62 21.78 13.43
N ALA A 158 -1.31 21.47 14.70
CA ALA A 158 -0.65 20.22 15.07
C ALA A 158 -1.48 18.96 14.75
N LEU A 159 -2.79 19.06 14.58
CA LEU A 159 -3.65 17.95 14.19
C LEU A 159 -3.66 17.68 12.68
N LEU A 160 -3.39 18.67 11.83
CA LEU A 160 -3.47 18.51 10.38
C LEU A 160 -2.14 18.56 9.64
N ASN A 161 -1.08 19.10 10.24
CA ASN A 161 0.18 19.34 9.54
C ASN A 161 1.09 18.12 9.63
N GLY A 162 1.19 17.35 8.56
CA GLY A 162 2.04 16.15 8.49
C GLY A 162 1.60 15.13 7.44
N THR A 163 2.38 14.07 7.31
CA THR A 163 2.31 13.08 6.22
C THR A 163 1.50 11.81 6.56
N GLN A 164 0.71 11.81 7.64
CA GLN A 164 0.11 10.59 8.19
C GLN A 164 -0.93 9.95 7.27
N GLY A 165 -1.61 10.72 6.40
CA GLY A 165 -2.56 10.18 5.44
C GLY A 165 -1.87 9.32 4.39
N MET A 166 -0.91 9.89 3.67
CA MET A 166 -0.15 9.18 2.64
C MET A 166 0.66 8.03 3.23
N THR A 167 1.27 8.22 4.41
CA THR A 167 2.03 7.17 5.11
C THR A 167 1.13 6.01 5.50
N ALA A 168 -0.05 6.26 6.06
CA ALA A 168 -0.99 5.21 6.47
C ALA A 168 -1.46 4.36 5.28
N VAL A 169 -1.92 5.02 4.19
CA VAL A 169 -2.40 4.33 2.99
C VAL A 169 -1.31 3.47 2.38
N ALA A 170 -0.11 4.04 2.17
CA ALA A 170 0.95 3.34 1.48
C ALA A 170 1.67 2.30 2.35
N SER A 171 1.73 2.46 3.68
CA SER A 171 2.31 1.43 4.56
C SER A 171 1.52 0.13 4.52
N LEU A 172 0.19 0.20 4.49
CA LEU A 172 -0.66 -0.98 4.34
C LEU A 172 -0.48 -1.63 2.97
N ALA A 173 -0.51 -0.82 1.91
CA ALA A 173 -0.25 -1.31 0.55
C ALA A 173 1.17 -1.92 0.40
N LEU A 174 2.18 -1.36 1.06
CA LEU A 174 3.54 -1.89 1.06
C LEU A 174 3.63 -3.27 1.74
N TYR A 175 2.92 -3.44 2.86
CA TYR A 175 2.84 -4.73 3.54
C TYR A 175 2.26 -5.81 2.62
N ASP A 176 1.16 -5.51 1.94
CA ASP A 176 0.55 -6.42 0.97
C ASP A 176 1.48 -6.67 -0.23
N ALA A 177 2.12 -5.63 -0.77
CA ALA A 177 3.08 -5.75 -1.86
C ALA A 177 4.25 -6.70 -1.55
N GLN A 178 4.79 -6.63 -0.33
CA GLN A 178 5.86 -7.53 0.13
C GLN A 178 5.41 -9.00 0.18
N ARG A 179 4.16 -9.26 0.52
CA ARG A 179 3.57 -10.60 0.46
C ARG A 179 3.36 -11.06 -0.98
N LEU A 180 2.78 -10.19 -1.82
CA LEU A 180 2.46 -10.51 -3.20
C LEU A 180 3.70 -10.85 -4.04
N VAL A 181 4.83 -10.16 -3.87
CA VAL A 181 6.06 -10.49 -4.62
C VAL A 181 6.60 -11.88 -4.27
N ARG A 182 6.36 -12.37 -3.05
CA ARG A 182 6.73 -13.73 -2.65
C ARG A 182 5.75 -14.77 -3.20
N ILE A 183 4.46 -14.47 -3.20
CA ILE A 183 3.42 -15.30 -3.82
C ILE A 183 3.63 -15.38 -5.34
N ALA A 184 4.17 -14.32 -5.97
CA ALA A 184 4.54 -14.34 -7.39
C ALA A 184 5.61 -15.40 -7.72
N ASP A 185 6.53 -15.70 -6.81
CA ASP A 185 7.48 -16.80 -6.99
C ASP A 185 6.75 -18.15 -6.97
N VAL A 186 5.76 -18.32 -6.09
CA VAL A 186 4.94 -19.55 -6.02
C VAL A 186 4.14 -19.73 -7.30
N ALA A 187 3.44 -18.69 -7.76
CA ALA A 187 2.67 -18.71 -9.01
C ALA A 187 3.58 -18.96 -10.21
N GLY A 188 4.75 -18.31 -10.24
CA GLY A 188 5.76 -18.50 -11.29
C GLY A 188 6.35 -19.92 -11.30
N ALA A 189 6.58 -20.54 -10.14
CA ALA A 189 7.03 -21.93 -10.05
C ALA A 189 5.96 -22.90 -10.53
N MET A 190 4.69 -22.69 -10.18
CA MET A 190 3.56 -23.47 -10.71
C MET A 190 3.45 -23.35 -12.23
N SER A 191 3.56 -22.13 -12.76
CA SER A 191 3.55 -21.86 -14.20
C SER A 191 4.71 -22.55 -14.92
N LEU A 192 5.92 -22.47 -14.35
CA LEU A 192 7.11 -23.12 -14.89
C LEU A 192 6.94 -24.64 -14.97
N GLU A 193 6.41 -25.27 -13.94
CA GLU A 193 6.15 -26.72 -13.94
C GLU A 193 5.06 -27.10 -14.94
N ALA A 194 3.95 -26.38 -14.98
CA ALA A 194 2.88 -26.63 -15.94
C ALA A 194 3.37 -26.51 -17.40
N LEU A 195 4.30 -25.60 -17.66
CA LEU A 195 4.95 -25.37 -18.95
C LEU A 195 6.21 -26.23 -19.17
N ARG A 196 6.49 -27.21 -18.29
CA ARG A 196 7.66 -28.07 -18.38
C ARG A 196 8.97 -27.30 -18.50
N GLY A 197 9.10 -26.20 -17.74
CA GLY A 197 10.31 -25.36 -17.72
C GLY A 197 11.46 -25.99 -16.93
N THR A 198 12.64 -25.35 -16.98
CA THR A 198 13.86 -25.85 -16.32
C THR A 198 14.34 -24.90 -15.21
N PRO A 199 14.76 -25.42 -14.04
CA PRO A 199 15.36 -24.62 -12.97
C PRO A 199 16.82 -24.19 -13.25
N SER A 200 17.38 -24.52 -14.40
CA SER A 200 18.79 -24.25 -14.72
C SER A 200 19.17 -22.75 -14.63
N ALA A 201 18.21 -21.86 -14.93
CA ALA A 201 18.41 -20.41 -14.82
C ALA A 201 18.52 -19.92 -13.36
N PHE A 202 18.16 -20.74 -12.38
CA PHE A 202 18.17 -20.42 -10.95
C PHE A 202 19.44 -20.92 -10.24
N ASP A 203 20.39 -21.47 -10.99
CA ASP A 203 21.68 -21.96 -10.46
C ASP A 203 22.38 -20.86 -9.64
N PRO A 204 22.85 -21.14 -8.42
CA PRO A 204 23.51 -20.16 -7.56
C PRO A 204 24.72 -19.47 -8.17
N ARG A 205 25.43 -20.14 -9.10
CA ARG A 205 26.60 -19.58 -9.80
C ARG A 205 26.21 -18.41 -10.71
N ILE A 206 25.04 -18.49 -11.33
CA ILE A 206 24.49 -17.40 -12.17
C ILE A 206 24.22 -16.18 -11.27
N GLN A 207 23.63 -16.41 -10.11
CA GLN A 207 23.29 -15.33 -9.17
C GLN A 207 24.55 -14.71 -8.55
N ALA A 208 25.56 -15.51 -8.24
CA ALA A 208 26.86 -15.05 -7.73
C ALA A 208 27.62 -14.17 -8.76
N ALA A 209 27.47 -14.44 -10.06
CA ALA A 209 28.05 -13.64 -11.12
C ALA A 209 27.42 -12.24 -11.28
N ARG A 210 26.19 -12.04 -10.75
CA ARG A 210 25.48 -10.76 -10.70
C ARG A 210 24.76 -10.61 -9.36
N PRO A 211 25.46 -10.18 -8.30
CA PRO A 211 25.04 -10.40 -6.91
C PRO A 211 24.02 -9.38 -6.37
N HIS A 212 22.91 -9.14 -7.05
CA HIS A 212 21.75 -8.43 -6.51
C HIS A 212 21.07 -9.30 -5.44
N ARG A 213 20.72 -8.71 -4.30
CA ARG A 213 20.19 -9.45 -3.14
C ARG A 213 18.84 -10.10 -3.46
N GLY A 214 17.91 -9.36 -4.01
CA GLY A 214 16.60 -9.86 -4.39
C GLY A 214 16.69 -10.95 -5.45
N GLN A 215 17.55 -10.80 -6.48
CA GLN A 215 17.77 -11.82 -7.49
C GLN A 215 18.20 -13.15 -6.89
N ALA A 216 19.18 -13.12 -5.98
CA ALA A 216 19.67 -14.32 -5.30
C ALA A 216 18.62 -14.94 -4.37
N ALA A 217 17.81 -14.13 -3.70
CA ALA A 217 16.72 -14.59 -2.83
C ALA A 217 15.64 -15.33 -3.64
N VAL A 218 15.16 -14.74 -4.74
CA VAL A 218 14.16 -15.35 -5.63
C VAL A 218 14.67 -16.66 -6.22
N ALA A 219 15.90 -16.71 -6.71
CA ALA A 219 16.48 -17.94 -7.26
C ALA A 219 16.53 -19.08 -6.24
N ARG A 220 16.94 -18.81 -5.00
CA ARG A 220 16.92 -19.80 -3.90
C ARG A 220 15.50 -20.28 -3.62
N HIS A 221 14.55 -19.36 -3.51
CA HIS A 221 13.15 -19.68 -3.24
C HIS A 221 12.57 -20.58 -4.34
N LEU A 222 12.76 -20.25 -5.62
CA LEU A 222 12.32 -21.06 -6.74
C LEU A 222 12.93 -22.46 -6.73
N MET A 223 14.23 -22.59 -6.38
CA MET A 223 14.86 -23.91 -6.25
C MET A 223 14.24 -24.77 -5.16
N VAL A 224 13.81 -24.16 -4.04
CA VAL A 224 13.12 -24.87 -2.95
C VAL A 224 11.71 -25.30 -3.37
N LEU A 225 10.96 -24.41 -4.05
CA LEU A 225 9.62 -24.72 -4.55
C LEU A 225 9.60 -25.88 -5.55
N LEU A 226 10.62 -25.96 -6.41
CA LEU A 226 10.74 -26.94 -7.49
C LEU A 226 11.45 -28.25 -7.07
N ASP A 227 11.80 -28.43 -5.79
CA ASP A 227 12.49 -29.62 -5.31
C ASP A 227 11.65 -30.89 -5.53
N ARG A 228 12.30 -31.94 -6.03
CA ARG A 228 11.70 -33.29 -6.28
C ARG A 228 10.55 -33.32 -7.26
N SER A 229 10.59 -32.52 -8.32
CA SER A 229 9.58 -32.52 -9.37
C SER A 229 9.73 -33.73 -10.33
N GLU A 230 8.71 -34.57 -10.39
CA GLU A 230 8.62 -35.63 -11.40
C GLU A 230 8.39 -35.05 -12.80
N ILE A 231 7.65 -33.93 -12.88
CA ILE A 231 7.45 -33.18 -14.14
C ILE A 231 8.79 -32.75 -14.70
N ARG A 232 9.66 -32.18 -13.89
CA ARG A 232 11.02 -31.77 -14.31
C ARG A 232 11.85 -32.99 -14.73
N GLU A 233 11.85 -34.06 -13.97
CA GLU A 233 12.62 -35.26 -14.30
C GLU A 233 12.17 -35.91 -15.61
N SER A 234 10.89 -35.81 -15.97
CA SER A 234 10.33 -36.39 -17.19
C SER A 234 10.94 -35.84 -18.49
N HIS A 235 11.52 -34.67 -18.47
CA HIS A 235 12.15 -33.99 -19.62
C HIS A 235 13.58 -33.49 -19.34
N ARG A 236 14.25 -34.03 -18.32
CA ARG A 236 15.62 -33.68 -17.97
C ARG A 236 16.62 -33.98 -19.08
N THR A 237 16.36 -35.03 -19.83
CA THR A 237 17.12 -35.47 -21.02
C THR A 237 16.21 -35.43 -22.23
N ASN A 238 16.79 -35.14 -23.39
CA ASN A 238 16.05 -35.07 -24.66
C ASN A 238 15.01 -33.95 -24.77
N ASP A 239 15.12 -32.91 -23.95
CA ASP A 239 14.33 -31.69 -24.15
C ASP A 239 14.83 -31.00 -25.42
N GLN A 240 13.96 -30.77 -26.38
CA GLN A 240 14.32 -30.07 -27.62
C GLN A 240 14.48 -28.56 -27.44
N ARG A 241 14.03 -28.02 -26.34
CA ARG A 241 14.17 -26.60 -26.00
C ARG A 241 15.54 -26.34 -25.42
N ILE A 242 16.27 -25.40 -26.00
CA ILE A 242 17.59 -25.00 -25.52
C ILE A 242 17.47 -24.13 -24.27
N GLN A 243 16.42 -23.30 -24.21
CA GLN A 243 16.15 -22.42 -23.06
C GLN A 243 14.66 -22.03 -22.99
N ASP A 244 14.20 -21.72 -21.77
CA ASP A 244 12.84 -21.23 -21.52
C ASP A 244 12.67 -19.77 -21.96
N ALA A 245 11.43 -19.34 -22.10
CA ALA A 245 11.07 -17.95 -22.33
C ALA A 245 11.48 -17.05 -21.13
N TYR A 246 11.62 -15.76 -21.37
CA TYR A 246 12.06 -14.81 -20.34
C TYR A 246 11.13 -14.75 -19.14
N CYS A 247 9.81 -14.83 -19.33
CA CYS A 247 8.86 -14.82 -18.22
C CYS A 247 9.01 -16.01 -17.26
N LEU A 248 9.70 -17.07 -17.66
CA LEU A 248 10.06 -18.20 -16.82
C LEU A 248 11.50 -18.09 -16.29
N ARG A 249 12.50 -17.95 -17.18
CA ARG A 249 13.91 -18.00 -16.78
C ARG A 249 14.43 -16.71 -16.16
N CYS A 250 13.78 -15.55 -16.38
CA CYS A 250 14.19 -14.27 -15.83
C CYS A 250 13.40 -13.87 -14.57
N MET A 251 12.65 -14.79 -13.95
CA MET A 251 11.98 -14.53 -12.67
C MET A 251 12.95 -14.00 -11.59
N PRO A 252 14.16 -14.55 -11.40
CA PRO A 252 15.10 -14.01 -10.41
C PRO A 252 15.45 -12.54 -10.65
N GLN A 253 15.64 -12.14 -11.90
CA GLN A 253 16.02 -10.77 -12.26
C GLN A 253 14.87 -9.79 -12.07
N VAL A 254 13.65 -10.16 -12.45
CA VAL A 254 12.47 -9.29 -12.38
C VAL A 254 11.88 -9.25 -10.97
N HIS A 255 11.50 -10.39 -10.41
CA HIS A 255 10.95 -10.45 -9.05
C HIS A 255 11.97 -9.94 -8.02
N GLY A 256 13.27 -10.27 -8.23
CA GLY A 256 14.34 -9.81 -7.37
C GLY A 256 14.52 -8.29 -7.38
N ALA A 257 14.43 -7.65 -8.55
CA ALA A 257 14.46 -6.20 -8.64
C ALA A 257 13.28 -5.56 -7.90
N VAL A 258 12.07 -6.15 -8.00
CA VAL A 258 10.91 -5.69 -7.24
C VAL A 258 11.15 -5.80 -5.74
N ARG A 259 11.71 -6.92 -5.25
CA ARG A 259 12.09 -7.07 -3.82
C ARG A 259 13.06 -6.00 -3.36
N ASP A 260 14.13 -5.74 -4.12
CA ASP A 260 15.13 -4.71 -3.79
C ASP A 260 14.51 -3.30 -3.75
N VAL A 261 13.53 -3.00 -4.64
CA VAL A 261 12.76 -1.75 -4.60
C VAL A 261 11.90 -1.66 -3.34
N LEU A 262 11.14 -2.72 -3.01
CA LEU A 262 10.27 -2.73 -1.84
C LEU A 262 11.08 -2.62 -0.53
N ASP A 263 12.26 -3.21 -0.45
CA ASP A 263 13.18 -3.07 0.69
C ASP A 263 13.63 -1.60 0.87
N HIS A 264 13.95 -0.92 -0.24
CA HIS A 264 14.28 0.50 -0.22
C HIS A 264 13.09 1.35 0.25
N VAL A 265 11.90 1.12 -0.28
CA VAL A 265 10.67 1.82 0.11
C VAL A 265 10.35 1.59 1.58
N THR A 266 10.53 0.36 2.07
CA THR A 266 10.35 0.01 3.48
C THR A 266 11.24 0.84 4.37
N SER A 267 12.53 1.00 4.04
CA SER A 267 13.45 1.80 4.82
C SER A 267 13.03 3.28 4.95
N ILE A 268 12.44 3.84 3.89
CA ILE A 268 11.92 5.22 3.90
C ILE A 268 10.67 5.32 4.79
N VAL A 269 9.74 4.37 4.66
CA VAL A 269 8.52 4.34 5.46
C VAL A 269 8.81 4.16 6.95
N GLU A 270 9.78 3.31 7.31
CA GLU A 270 10.23 3.11 8.70
C GLU A 270 10.78 4.40 9.31
N ILE A 271 11.58 5.16 8.57
CA ILE A 271 12.05 6.47 9.02
C ILE A 271 10.87 7.42 9.24
N GLU A 272 9.96 7.50 8.28
CA GLU A 272 8.82 8.42 8.33
C GLU A 272 7.88 8.11 9.50
N THR A 273 7.53 6.85 9.72
CA THR A 273 6.69 6.43 10.85
C THR A 273 7.30 6.76 12.20
N GLY A 274 8.65 6.82 12.27
CA GLY A 274 9.42 7.25 13.43
C GLY A 274 9.67 8.75 13.53
N SER A 275 9.25 9.58 12.57
CA SER A 275 9.63 11.00 12.48
C SER A 275 8.64 11.96 13.15
N ALA A 276 9.08 13.17 13.44
CA ALA A 276 8.23 14.29 13.85
C ALA A 276 7.89 15.15 12.61
N THR A 277 6.77 14.82 11.96
CA THR A 277 6.30 15.47 10.74
C THR A 277 5.26 16.53 11.05
N ASP A 278 5.72 17.67 11.59
CA ASP A 278 4.91 18.84 11.96
C ASP A 278 5.68 20.12 11.65
N ASN A 279 5.02 21.27 11.74
CA ASN A 279 5.60 22.61 11.63
C ASN A 279 4.70 23.66 12.29
N PRO A 280 5.26 24.58 13.10
CA PRO A 280 6.65 24.61 13.57
C PRO A 280 6.93 23.52 14.62
N LEU A 281 8.19 23.14 14.74
CA LEU A 281 8.65 22.22 15.78
C LEU A 281 9.06 22.98 17.05
N VAL A 282 8.70 22.42 18.20
CA VAL A 282 8.92 22.96 19.53
C VAL A 282 10.03 22.20 20.23
N PHE A 283 11.15 22.84 20.49
CA PHE A 283 12.33 22.29 21.17
C PHE A 283 12.37 22.76 22.61
N ALA A 284 11.66 22.08 23.51
CA ALA A 284 11.50 22.48 24.90
C ALA A 284 12.82 22.62 25.67
N ALA A 285 13.83 21.78 25.35
CA ALA A 285 15.13 21.82 26.04
C ALA A 285 15.93 23.09 25.77
N SER A 286 15.88 23.65 24.55
CA SER A 286 16.56 24.89 24.18
C SER A 286 15.65 26.11 24.27
N GLY A 287 14.34 25.93 24.37
CA GLY A 287 13.36 27.02 24.35
C GLY A 287 13.05 27.58 22.97
N ASP A 288 13.38 26.84 21.90
CA ASP A 288 13.19 27.26 20.51
C ASP A 288 11.89 26.74 19.90
N VAL A 289 11.30 27.58 19.04
CA VAL A 289 10.22 27.16 18.11
C VAL A 289 10.67 27.47 16.70
N LEU A 290 10.91 26.44 15.92
CA LEU A 290 11.53 26.55 14.60
C LEU A 290 10.57 26.14 13.49
N SER A 291 10.42 27.02 12.50
CA SER A 291 9.66 26.71 11.27
C SER A 291 10.57 26.07 10.25
N GLY A 292 10.12 24.94 9.69
CA GLY A 292 10.83 24.15 8.69
C GLY A 292 9.87 23.46 7.72
N GLY A 293 10.31 22.37 7.10
CA GLY A 293 9.56 21.65 6.06
C GLY A 293 9.31 20.17 6.36
N ASN A 294 9.32 19.74 7.62
CA ASN A 294 9.19 18.31 7.98
C ASN A 294 7.82 17.69 7.67
N PHE A 295 6.90 18.47 7.17
CA PHE A 295 5.60 18.04 6.65
C PHE A 295 5.67 17.64 5.15
N HIS A 296 6.76 17.96 4.45
CA HIS A 296 6.83 17.81 3.00
C HIS A 296 6.99 16.35 2.59
N GLY A 297 5.99 15.81 1.88
CA GLY A 297 5.89 14.40 1.54
C GLY A 297 6.79 13.90 0.38
N ALA A 298 7.77 14.68 -0.10
CA ALA A 298 8.60 14.29 -1.25
C ALA A 298 9.33 12.94 -1.07
N PRO A 299 9.95 12.61 0.09
CA PRO A 299 10.60 11.32 0.27
C PRO A 299 9.63 10.14 0.07
N LEU A 300 8.40 10.29 0.56
CA LEU A 300 7.35 9.29 0.42
C LEU A 300 6.82 9.21 -1.02
N SER A 301 6.56 10.36 -1.64
CA SER A 301 6.02 10.42 -3.00
C SER A 301 6.92 9.69 -4.00
N TYR A 302 8.25 9.93 -3.96
CA TYR A 302 9.21 9.23 -4.81
C TYR A 302 9.25 7.73 -4.50
N ALA A 303 9.22 7.35 -3.23
CA ALA A 303 9.24 5.96 -2.82
C ALA A 303 8.01 5.20 -3.32
N PHE A 304 6.82 5.78 -3.19
CA PHE A 304 5.57 5.14 -3.61
C PHE A 304 5.43 5.03 -5.13
N ASP A 305 5.85 6.05 -5.88
CA ASP A 305 5.90 5.96 -7.35
C ASP A 305 6.93 4.94 -7.81
N TYR A 306 8.08 4.81 -7.14
CA TYR A 306 9.07 3.78 -7.44
C TYR A 306 8.52 2.36 -7.20
N ALA A 307 7.81 2.15 -6.09
CA ALA A 307 7.10 0.89 -5.84
C ALA A 307 6.03 0.61 -6.91
N ALA A 308 5.25 1.62 -7.30
CA ALA A 308 4.21 1.51 -8.32
C ALA A 308 4.78 1.04 -9.68
N ILE A 309 5.93 1.57 -10.10
CA ILE A 309 6.64 1.15 -11.32
C ILE A 309 7.07 -0.33 -11.22
N ALA A 310 7.70 -0.71 -10.10
CA ALA A 310 8.19 -2.07 -9.91
C ALA A 310 7.07 -3.10 -9.85
N LEU A 311 5.98 -2.80 -9.15
CA LEU A 311 4.81 -3.67 -9.04
C LEU A 311 4.08 -3.83 -10.38
N THR A 312 4.05 -2.81 -11.21
CA THR A 312 3.50 -2.89 -12.57
C THR A 312 4.32 -3.85 -13.44
N ASP A 313 5.64 -3.86 -13.32
CA ASP A 313 6.50 -4.82 -14.03
C ASP A 313 6.31 -6.26 -13.51
N LEU A 314 6.08 -6.43 -12.19
CA LEU A 314 5.69 -7.71 -11.61
C LEU A 314 4.39 -8.24 -12.24
N ALA A 315 3.35 -7.40 -12.32
CA ALA A 315 2.10 -7.78 -12.99
C ALA A 315 2.33 -8.14 -14.47
N SER A 316 3.23 -7.44 -15.15
CA SER A 316 3.55 -7.66 -16.55
C SER A 316 4.19 -9.04 -16.78
N ILE A 317 5.15 -9.45 -15.98
CA ILE A 317 5.77 -10.78 -16.14
C ILE A 317 4.78 -11.91 -15.76
N CYS A 318 3.90 -11.68 -14.77
CA CYS A 318 2.85 -12.62 -14.42
C CYS A 318 1.85 -12.82 -15.58
N GLU A 319 1.40 -11.73 -16.18
CA GLU A 319 0.48 -11.78 -17.33
C GLU A 319 1.12 -12.50 -18.53
N ARG A 320 2.41 -12.34 -18.81
CA ARG A 320 3.11 -13.12 -19.84
C ARG A 320 3.15 -14.61 -19.54
N ARG A 321 3.18 -15.04 -18.29
CA ARG A 321 3.07 -16.45 -17.92
C ARG A 321 1.64 -16.99 -18.10
N ILE A 322 0.62 -16.16 -17.79
CA ILE A 322 -0.78 -16.51 -18.06
C ILE A 322 -0.98 -16.74 -19.56
N ASP A 323 -0.51 -15.82 -20.42
CA ASP A 323 -0.56 -15.98 -21.87
C ASP A 323 0.07 -17.32 -22.32
N ARG A 324 1.28 -17.61 -21.85
CA ARG A 324 1.94 -18.88 -22.20
C ARG A 324 1.18 -20.12 -21.75
N LEU A 325 0.50 -20.09 -20.64
CA LEU A 325 -0.28 -21.24 -20.16
C LEU A 325 -1.49 -21.55 -21.05
N ILE A 326 -2.14 -20.51 -21.57
CA ILE A 326 -3.40 -20.67 -22.31
C ILE A 326 -3.26 -20.66 -23.81
N ASN A 327 -2.18 -20.09 -24.35
CA ASN A 327 -1.96 -19.89 -25.78
C ASN A 327 -1.44 -21.18 -26.42
N PRO A 328 -2.23 -21.83 -27.32
CA PRO A 328 -1.88 -23.13 -27.89
C PRO A 328 -0.56 -23.15 -28.68
N ASP A 329 -0.11 -22.01 -29.19
CA ASP A 329 1.11 -21.94 -29.98
C ASP A 329 2.39 -22.02 -29.13
N ILE A 330 2.28 -21.75 -27.80
CA ILE A 330 3.44 -21.60 -26.92
C ILE A 330 3.28 -22.26 -25.54
N ASN A 331 2.22 -23.08 -25.32
CA ASN A 331 1.86 -23.64 -24.01
C ASN A 331 2.42 -25.03 -23.73
N GLU A 332 3.39 -25.49 -24.53
CA GLU A 332 4.07 -26.76 -24.32
C GLU A 332 3.13 -27.99 -24.33
N GLY A 333 2.14 -27.97 -25.23
CA GLY A 333 1.20 -29.07 -25.47
C GLY A 333 0.09 -29.19 -24.40
N LEU A 334 -0.17 -28.14 -23.65
CA LEU A 334 -1.41 -28.03 -22.88
C LEU A 334 -2.60 -27.83 -23.83
N PRO A 335 -3.82 -28.20 -23.43
CA PRO A 335 -5.01 -27.92 -24.27
C PRO A 335 -5.18 -26.39 -24.46
N PRO A 336 -5.70 -25.97 -25.65
CA PRO A 336 -5.99 -24.56 -25.90
C PRO A 336 -6.85 -23.96 -24.79
N PHE A 337 -6.43 -22.80 -24.27
CA PHE A 337 -7.11 -22.09 -23.16
C PHE A 337 -7.36 -22.95 -21.91
N LEU A 338 -6.60 -24.04 -21.75
CA LEU A 338 -6.72 -25.02 -20.66
C LEU A 338 -8.10 -25.69 -20.58
N SER A 339 -8.74 -25.90 -21.73
CA SER A 339 -10.02 -26.57 -21.86
C SER A 339 -9.84 -27.93 -22.57
N SER A 340 -10.43 -29.00 -22.02
CA SER A 340 -10.42 -30.33 -22.65
C SER A 340 -11.27 -30.41 -23.92
N GLU A 341 -12.25 -29.54 -24.06
CA GLU A 341 -13.21 -29.51 -25.19
C GLU A 341 -13.09 -28.15 -25.92
N ALA A 342 -11.89 -27.86 -26.45
CA ALA A 342 -11.64 -26.63 -27.17
C ALA A 342 -12.60 -26.41 -28.34
N GLY A 343 -13.25 -25.29 -28.42
CA GLY A 343 -14.27 -24.91 -29.41
C GLY A 343 -15.69 -25.03 -28.87
N LEU A 344 -16.03 -26.07 -28.09
CA LEU A 344 -17.27 -26.10 -27.32
C LEU A 344 -17.13 -25.26 -26.04
N SER A 345 -15.98 -25.34 -25.41
CA SER A 345 -15.62 -24.57 -24.19
C SER A 345 -14.51 -23.56 -24.50
N SER A 346 -14.61 -22.38 -23.94
CA SER A 346 -13.61 -21.30 -24.06
C SER A 346 -12.53 -21.35 -22.99
N GLY A 347 -12.72 -22.13 -21.92
CA GLY A 347 -11.77 -22.28 -20.83
C GLY A 347 -11.40 -20.93 -20.17
N TYR A 348 -10.11 -20.69 -19.97
CA TYR A 348 -9.61 -19.46 -19.33
C TYR A 348 -9.23 -18.33 -20.33
N MET A 349 -9.73 -18.38 -21.58
CA MET A 349 -9.48 -17.32 -22.56
C MET A 349 -9.79 -15.93 -21.98
N MET A 350 -10.96 -15.74 -21.39
CA MET A 350 -11.39 -14.43 -20.85
C MET A 350 -10.72 -14.09 -19.52
N ALA A 351 -10.20 -15.05 -18.78
CA ALA A 351 -9.38 -14.76 -17.59
C ALA A 351 -8.07 -14.04 -17.96
N HIS A 352 -7.44 -14.43 -19.08
CA HIS A 352 -6.28 -13.69 -19.60
C HIS A 352 -6.64 -12.27 -20.05
N VAL A 353 -7.77 -12.09 -20.73
CA VAL A 353 -8.24 -10.75 -21.12
C VAL A 353 -8.43 -9.86 -19.88
N ALA A 354 -8.98 -10.40 -18.78
CA ALA A 354 -9.09 -9.70 -17.52
C ALA A 354 -7.72 -9.31 -16.94
N ALA A 355 -6.74 -10.24 -16.94
CA ALA A 355 -5.37 -9.95 -16.49
C ALA A 355 -4.71 -8.85 -17.33
N ALA A 356 -4.90 -8.87 -18.64
CA ALA A 356 -4.38 -7.84 -19.55
C ALA A 356 -5.03 -6.46 -19.29
N ALA A 357 -6.34 -6.42 -18.97
CA ALA A 357 -7.03 -5.19 -18.60
C ALA A 357 -6.49 -4.60 -17.29
N LEU A 358 -6.33 -5.44 -16.25
CA LEU A 358 -5.73 -5.03 -14.96
C LEU A 358 -4.30 -4.51 -15.14
N LEU A 359 -3.49 -5.19 -15.95
CA LEU A 359 -2.13 -4.74 -16.28
C LEU A 359 -2.13 -3.39 -17.01
N ASN A 360 -3.07 -3.17 -17.93
CA ASN A 360 -3.18 -1.87 -18.62
C ASN A 360 -3.49 -0.75 -17.62
N GLU A 361 -4.41 -0.98 -16.68
CA GLU A 361 -4.69 -0.03 -15.60
C GLU A 361 -3.45 0.24 -14.74
N CYS A 362 -2.71 -0.80 -14.34
CA CYS A 362 -1.43 -0.63 -13.63
C CYS A 362 -0.46 0.28 -14.40
N LYS A 363 -0.33 0.10 -15.73
CA LYS A 363 0.55 0.94 -16.57
C LYS A 363 0.15 2.41 -16.58
N VAL A 364 -1.16 2.70 -16.59
CA VAL A 364 -1.68 4.07 -16.49
C VAL A 364 -1.37 4.66 -15.10
N LEU A 365 -1.63 3.89 -14.05
CA LEU A 365 -1.39 4.30 -12.67
C LEU A 365 0.11 4.42 -12.33
N ALA A 366 1.01 3.70 -13.01
CA ALA A 366 2.44 3.77 -12.78
C ALA A 366 3.08 5.08 -13.30
N HIS A 367 2.33 5.93 -14.03
CA HIS A 367 2.85 7.26 -14.36
C HIS A 367 3.11 8.05 -13.06
N PRO A 368 4.34 8.51 -12.78
CA PRO A 368 4.67 9.10 -11.49
C PRO A 368 3.85 10.36 -11.20
N ALA A 369 3.24 10.44 -10.01
CA ALA A 369 2.61 11.66 -9.52
C ALA A 369 3.65 12.66 -9.00
N SER A 370 4.77 12.15 -8.49
CA SER A 370 5.86 12.94 -7.91
C SER A 370 6.62 13.83 -8.90
N VAL A 371 6.41 13.65 -10.21
CA VAL A 371 7.01 14.53 -11.24
C VAL A 371 6.20 15.80 -11.47
N ASP A 372 5.00 15.90 -10.87
CA ASP A 372 4.13 17.06 -10.97
C ASP A 372 4.18 17.94 -9.72
N SER A 373 3.96 19.22 -9.88
CA SER A 373 3.84 20.18 -8.79
C SER A 373 3.06 21.41 -9.25
N VAL A 374 2.19 21.93 -8.36
CA VAL A 374 1.38 23.11 -8.61
C VAL A 374 1.44 24.06 -7.42
N PRO A 375 1.46 25.39 -7.62
CA PRO A 375 1.41 26.33 -6.51
C PRO A 375 0.01 26.35 -5.88
N THR A 376 -0.05 26.29 -4.54
CA THR A 376 -1.28 26.42 -3.74
C THR A 376 -1.12 27.52 -2.69
N SER A 377 -2.14 27.76 -1.87
CA SER A 377 -2.12 28.71 -0.73
C SER A 377 -1.61 30.11 -1.10
N GLY A 378 -2.04 30.65 -2.26
CA GLY A 378 -1.62 31.98 -2.73
C GLY A 378 -0.12 32.09 -3.01
N GLY A 379 0.52 30.99 -3.42
CA GLY A 379 1.95 30.90 -3.78
C GLY A 379 2.90 30.74 -2.60
N LYS A 380 2.41 30.50 -1.38
CA LYS A 380 3.28 30.13 -0.23
C LYS A 380 3.66 28.66 -0.25
N GLU A 381 2.81 27.82 -0.85
CA GLU A 381 3.02 26.40 -1.10
C GLU A 381 3.26 26.22 -2.60
N ASP A 382 4.38 26.72 -3.09
CA ASP A 382 4.72 26.82 -4.52
C ASP A 382 5.38 25.55 -5.09
N HIS A 383 5.72 24.59 -4.22
CA HIS A 383 6.20 23.25 -4.57
C HIS A 383 5.59 22.20 -3.66
N VAL A 384 4.84 21.26 -4.23
CA VAL A 384 4.07 20.24 -3.51
C VAL A 384 4.54 18.83 -3.93
N SER A 385 4.31 17.82 -3.07
CA SER A 385 4.87 16.49 -3.27
C SER A 385 4.00 15.54 -4.10
N MET A 386 2.69 15.76 -4.16
CA MET A 386 1.69 14.81 -4.67
C MET A 386 1.70 13.43 -3.96
N GLY A 387 2.19 13.38 -2.71
CA GLY A 387 2.44 12.13 -2.00
C GLY A 387 1.18 11.29 -1.76
N MET A 388 0.04 11.92 -1.47
CA MET A 388 -1.22 11.19 -1.32
C MET A 388 -1.68 10.54 -2.63
N ASN A 389 -1.49 11.23 -3.77
CA ASN A 389 -1.80 10.66 -5.07
C ASN A 389 -0.90 9.46 -5.40
N ALA A 390 0.40 9.54 -5.09
CA ALA A 390 1.32 8.42 -5.24
C ALA A 390 0.91 7.22 -4.36
N ALA A 391 0.52 7.46 -3.10
CA ALA A 391 0.04 6.44 -2.16
C ALA A 391 -1.24 5.73 -2.65
N LEU A 392 -2.23 6.49 -3.11
CA LEU A 392 -3.49 5.94 -3.63
C LEU A 392 -3.29 5.12 -4.89
N LYS A 393 -2.45 5.57 -5.82
CA LYS A 393 -2.10 4.84 -7.04
C LYS A 393 -1.36 3.53 -6.71
N MET A 394 -0.40 3.58 -5.81
CA MET A 394 0.31 2.38 -5.35
C MET A 394 -0.67 1.35 -4.76
N ARG A 395 -1.60 1.78 -3.89
CA ARG A 395 -2.64 0.90 -3.35
C ARG A 395 -3.45 0.22 -4.45
N GLN A 396 -3.94 0.98 -5.42
CA GLN A 396 -4.73 0.43 -6.53
C GLN A 396 -3.92 -0.56 -7.39
N ILE A 397 -2.63 -0.29 -7.61
CA ILE A 397 -1.73 -1.21 -8.33
C ILE A 397 -1.57 -2.51 -7.52
N VAL A 398 -1.40 -2.44 -6.20
CA VAL A 398 -1.30 -3.64 -5.33
C VAL A 398 -2.56 -4.50 -5.44
N GLU A 399 -3.75 -3.89 -5.39
CA GLU A 399 -5.02 -4.59 -5.57
C GLU A 399 -5.11 -5.27 -6.95
N ASN A 400 -4.66 -4.61 -8.02
CA ASN A 400 -4.64 -5.18 -9.36
C ASN A 400 -3.61 -6.32 -9.50
N VAL A 401 -2.43 -6.19 -8.89
CA VAL A 401 -1.39 -7.24 -8.86
C VAL A 401 -1.91 -8.49 -8.16
N GLU A 402 -2.62 -8.34 -7.04
CA GLU A 402 -3.26 -9.46 -6.33
C GLU A 402 -4.21 -10.23 -7.23
N GLN A 403 -5.05 -9.52 -7.99
CA GLN A 403 -5.98 -10.14 -8.95
C GLN A 403 -5.26 -10.85 -10.11
N VAL A 404 -4.20 -10.25 -10.66
CA VAL A 404 -3.38 -10.88 -11.71
C VAL A 404 -2.73 -12.16 -11.19
N LEU A 405 -2.21 -12.16 -9.96
CA LEU A 405 -1.63 -13.36 -9.32
C LEU A 405 -2.68 -14.45 -9.08
N ALA A 406 -3.89 -14.08 -8.66
CA ALA A 406 -5.00 -15.03 -8.51
C ALA A 406 -5.33 -15.72 -9.87
N ILE A 407 -5.35 -14.95 -10.95
CA ILE A 407 -5.55 -15.50 -12.31
C ILE A 407 -4.39 -16.42 -12.71
N GLU A 408 -3.14 -16.06 -12.42
CA GLU A 408 -1.99 -16.91 -12.71
C GLU A 408 -2.06 -18.22 -11.92
N LEU A 409 -2.34 -18.19 -10.63
CA LEU A 409 -2.52 -19.38 -9.79
C LEU A 409 -3.62 -20.29 -10.32
N LEU A 410 -4.75 -19.71 -10.74
CA LEU A 410 -5.88 -20.43 -11.34
C LEU A 410 -5.47 -21.18 -12.62
N CYS A 411 -4.84 -20.48 -13.56
CA CYS A 411 -4.39 -21.03 -14.82
C CYS A 411 -3.28 -22.08 -14.62
N ALA A 412 -2.30 -21.80 -13.77
CA ALA A 412 -1.20 -22.70 -13.48
C ALA A 412 -1.69 -24.00 -12.79
N ALA A 413 -2.64 -23.89 -11.85
CA ALA A 413 -3.25 -25.06 -11.23
C ALA A 413 -3.95 -25.96 -12.26
N GLN A 414 -4.69 -25.38 -13.21
CA GLN A 414 -5.33 -26.13 -14.30
C GLN A 414 -4.28 -26.76 -15.24
N GLY A 415 -3.22 -26.04 -15.55
CA GLY A 415 -2.11 -26.57 -16.34
C GLY A 415 -1.43 -27.76 -15.67
N LEU A 416 -1.25 -27.73 -14.35
CA LEU A 416 -0.70 -28.83 -13.57
C LEU A 416 -1.63 -30.08 -13.55
N ASP A 417 -2.95 -29.90 -13.54
CA ASP A 417 -3.87 -31.03 -13.64
C ASP A 417 -3.70 -31.81 -14.95
N TYR A 418 -3.38 -31.14 -16.06
CA TYR A 418 -3.06 -31.79 -17.34
C TYR A 418 -1.69 -32.50 -17.37
N ARG A 419 -0.84 -32.28 -16.37
CA ARG A 419 0.46 -33.00 -16.24
C ARG A 419 0.36 -34.30 -15.45
N LYS A 420 -0.80 -34.61 -14.86
CA LYS A 420 -1.02 -35.91 -14.18
C LYS A 420 -0.77 -37.09 -15.14
N PRO A 421 -0.20 -38.20 -14.68
CA PRO A 421 0.02 -38.57 -13.27
C PRO A 421 1.33 -38.03 -12.63
N LEU A 422 2.15 -37.27 -13.37
CA LEU A 422 3.40 -36.73 -12.87
C LEU A 422 3.12 -35.69 -11.76
N LYS A 423 3.95 -35.69 -10.71
CA LYS A 423 3.84 -34.79 -9.59
C LYS A 423 4.78 -33.58 -9.74
N PRO A 424 4.30 -32.36 -9.44
CA PRO A 424 5.16 -31.21 -9.34
C PRO A 424 6.06 -31.27 -8.10
N GLY A 425 6.94 -30.31 -7.91
CA GLY A 425 7.77 -30.15 -6.71
C GLY A 425 6.93 -30.24 -5.45
N LYS A 426 7.51 -30.77 -4.37
CA LYS A 426 6.76 -31.11 -3.14
C LYS A 426 5.97 -29.95 -2.56
N GLN A 427 6.52 -28.74 -2.58
CA GLN A 427 5.80 -27.55 -2.09
C GLN A 427 4.69 -27.13 -3.06
N ILE A 428 4.93 -27.22 -4.36
CA ILE A 428 3.92 -26.91 -5.39
C ILE A 428 2.77 -27.92 -5.35
N GLU A 429 3.02 -29.22 -5.06
CA GLU A 429 1.96 -30.21 -4.82
C GLU A 429 1.04 -29.79 -3.66
N GLN A 430 1.61 -29.26 -2.58
CA GLN A 430 0.83 -28.77 -1.44
C GLN A 430 0.03 -27.49 -1.77
N VAL A 431 0.63 -26.56 -2.52
CA VAL A 431 -0.07 -25.35 -3.01
C VAL A 431 -1.24 -25.75 -3.90
N LEU A 432 -1.01 -26.63 -4.87
CA LEU A 432 -2.06 -27.15 -5.75
C LEU A 432 -3.20 -27.80 -4.94
N ALA A 433 -2.86 -28.62 -3.95
CA ALA A 433 -3.85 -29.24 -3.08
C ALA A 433 -4.68 -28.20 -2.26
N ARG A 434 -4.06 -27.09 -1.83
CA ARG A 434 -4.80 -26.00 -1.18
C ARG A 434 -5.74 -25.29 -2.15
N ILE A 435 -5.26 -24.96 -3.35
CA ILE A 435 -6.10 -24.34 -4.39
C ILE A 435 -7.30 -25.24 -4.71
N ARG A 436 -7.09 -26.55 -4.88
CA ARG A 436 -8.14 -27.49 -5.25
C ARG A 436 -9.18 -27.76 -4.16
N LYS A 437 -8.90 -27.39 -2.90
CA LYS A 437 -9.92 -27.37 -1.83
C LYS A 437 -10.90 -26.19 -1.96
N ILE A 438 -10.51 -25.13 -2.65
CA ILE A 438 -11.27 -23.89 -2.79
C ILE A 438 -11.89 -23.82 -4.19
N VAL A 439 -11.08 -24.05 -5.20
CA VAL A 439 -11.46 -23.98 -6.61
C VAL A 439 -11.26 -25.35 -7.26
N PRO A 440 -12.34 -26.06 -7.65
CA PRO A 440 -12.22 -27.34 -8.36
C PRO A 440 -11.61 -27.14 -9.76
N GLY A 441 -11.07 -28.21 -10.35
CA GLY A 441 -10.63 -28.21 -11.74
C GLY A 441 -11.73 -27.76 -12.70
N LEU A 442 -11.33 -27.23 -13.86
CA LEU A 442 -12.26 -26.83 -14.91
C LEU A 442 -12.55 -28.03 -15.81
N GLU A 443 -13.69 -28.68 -15.62
CA GLU A 443 -14.18 -29.76 -16.48
C GLU A 443 -15.10 -29.24 -17.58
N ALA A 444 -15.93 -28.23 -17.27
CA ALA A 444 -16.80 -27.50 -18.16
C ALA A 444 -16.75 -26.01 -17.85
N ASP A 445 -17.06 -25.14 -18.81
CA ASP A 445 -17.06 -23.70 -18.61
C ASP A 445 -18.00 -23.28 -17.47
N ARG A 446 -17.49 -22.43 -16.58
CA ARG A 446 -18.25 -21.73 -15.55
C ARG A 446 -17.69 -20.30 -15.40
N PRO A 447 -18.41 -19.37 -14.76
CA PRO A 447 -17.93 -18.00 -14.59
C PRO A 447 -16.59 -17.96 -13.81
N PRO A 448 -15.45 -17.58 -14.46
CA PRO A 448 -14.15 -17.59 -13.79
C PRO A 448 -14.03 -16.56 -12.66
N ALA A 449 -14.87 -15.50 -12.70
CA ALA A 449 -14.86 -14.44 -11.69
C ALA A 449 -15.07 -14.97 -10.25
N THR A 450 -15.91 -16.00 -10.07
CA THR A 450 -16.14 -16.62 -8.76
C THR A 450 -14.85 -17.28 -8.26
N ASP A 451 -14.17 -18.05 -9.09
CA ASP A 451 -12.93 -18.74 -8.77
C ASP A 451 -11.79 -17.75 -8.49
N ILE A 452 -11.67 -16.70 -9.30
CA ILE A 452 -10.67 -15.64 -9.13
C ILE A 452 -10.88 -14.93 -7.79
N ASN A 453 -12.12 -14.52 -7.47
CA ASN A 453 -12.41 -13.82 -6.21
C ASN A 453 -12.15 -14.70 -4.98
N GLN A 454 -12.41 -16.01 -5.05
CA GLN A 454 -12.06 -16.94 -3.98
C GLN A 454 -10.54 -17.03 -3.77
N LEU A 455 -9.74 -16.99 -4.84
CA LEU A 455 -8.28 -17.00 -4.74
C LEU A 455 -7.75 -15.66 -4.24
N VAL A 456 -8.31 -14.52 -4.67
CA VAL A 456 -7.98 -13.19 -4.12
C VAL A 456 -8.22 -13.18 -2.61
N GLN A 457 -9.40 -13.62 -2.16
CA GLN A 457 -9.70 -13.71 -0.74
C GLN A 457 -8.71 -14.63 -0.01
N SER A 458 -8.34 -15.76 -0.61
CA SER A 458 -7.37 -16.70 -0.01
C SER A 458 -5.95 -16.13 0.07
N ILE A 459 -5.54 -15.34 -0.93
CA ILE A 459 -4.28 -14.58 -0.89
C ILE A 459 -4.34 -13.59 0.28
N HIS A 460 -5.41 -12.81 0.36
CA HIS A 460 -5.59 -11.83 1.42
C HIS A 460 -5.56 -12.45 2.83
N GLU A 461 -6.18 -13.61 3.00
CA GLU A 461 -6.21 -14.37 4.26
C GLU A 461 -4.89 -15.11 4.59
N GLY A 462 -3.88 -15.04 3.74
CA GLY A 462 -2.56 -15.61 4.01
C GLY A 462 -2.43 -17.10 3.73
N LEU A 463 -3.32 -17.69 2.92
CA LEU A 463 -3.29 -19.13 2.64
C LEU A 463 -1.96 -19.61 2.05
N PHE A 464 -1.27 -18.74 1.32
CA PHE A 464 -0.03 -19.04 0.62
C PHE A 464 1.24 -18.58 1.36
N ASP A 465 1.11 -17.86 2.48
CA ASP A 465 2.25 -17.24 3.19
C ASP A 465 3.29 -18.30 3.65
N ALA A 466 2.84 -19.49 4.04
CA ALA A 466 3.74 -20.58 4.43
C ALA A 466 4.65 -21.12 3.30
N PHE A 467 4.41 -20.73 2.05
CA PHE A 467 5.21 -21.09 0.88
C PHE A 467 5.96 -19.89 0.30
N ALA A 468 5.80 -18.73 0.90
CA ALA A 468 6.34 -17.47 0.41
C ALA A 468 7.68 -17.08 1.08
N ASP A 469 8.21 -17.92 1.98
CA ASP A 469 9.44 -17.69 2.76
C ASP A 469 10.61 -18.53 2.27
#